data_b3e5bfc4c92e57c9f9b578b85606674c
#
_entry.id   b3e5bfc4c92e57c9f9b578b85606674c
#
_cell.length_a   1.000
_cell.length_b   1.000
_cell.length_c   1.000
_cell.angle_alpha   90.00
_cell.angle_beta   90.00
_cell.angle_gamma   90.00
#
_symmetry.space_group_name_H-M   'P 1'
#
loop_
_entity.id
_entity.type
_entity.pdbx_description
1 polymer ?
#
loop_
_entity_poly.entity_id
_entity_poly.type
_entity_poly.pdbx_seq_one_letter_code
_entity_poly.pdbx_strand_id
1 'polypeptide(L)'
;MKLTKLTAILLGSVMLGGAAHADKWSDMFPHSKNTGDIPGECSYDSMSKKDYSGQKLTINTHAVPVMGEPTALHAEQFSKLTGAEVDVIHTPAGDLYSKAMVPFQAGQAPYDIVFGFSNFIRDWMQYLEPVPAKYVEMRQMKDVTQSHIDVASWDGQMIQYPIDGDRHYLKYRKDV
;
A
#
# COMPACT_ATOMS: atom_id res chain seq x y z
N MET A 1 25.66 -40.97 54.44
CA MET A 1 25.91 -40.51 53.03
C MET A 1 24.59 -39.99 52.51
N LYS A 2 24.43 -38.66 52.49
CA LYS A 2 23.16 -37.99 52.08
C LYS A 2 23.23 -37.56 50.62
N LEU A 3 22.31 -38.09 49.82
CA LEU A 3 22.12 -37.63 48.44
C LEU A 3 21.33 -36.32 48.45
N THR A 4 21.92 -35.29 47.90
CA THR A 4 21.28 -34.01 47.65
C THR A 4 20.54 -34.05 46.31
N LYS A 5 19.23 -33.82 46.30
CA LYS A 5 18.42 -33.71 45.10
C LYS A 5 18.61 -32.33 44.49
N LEU A 6 19.13 -32.28 43.23
CA LEU A 6 19.17 -31.07 42.40
C LEU A 6 17.78 -30.91 41.79
N THR A 7 17.08 -29.83 42.14
CA THR A 7 15.84 -29.42 41.49
C THR A 7 16.21 -28.51 40.32
N ALA A 8 16.02 -28.98 39.09
CA ALA A 8 16.16 -28.17 37.89
C ALA A 8 14.93 -27.30 37.73
N ILE A 9 15.12 -26.00 37.86
CA ILE A 9 14.09 -25.00 37.52
C ILE A 9 14.15 -24.77 36.02
N LEU A 10 13.14 -25.26 35.27
CA LEU A 10 12.91 -24.87 33.87
C LEU A 10 12.35 -23.46 33.89
N LEU A 11 13.17 -22.48 33.52
CA LEU A 11 12.69 -21.15 33.10
C LEU A 11 12.06 -21.30 31.71
N GLY A 12 10.75 -21.35 31.67
CA GLY A 12 9.99 -21.17 30.42
C GLY A 12 10.09 -19.73 29.97
N SER A 13 10.87 -19.48 28.93
CA SER A 13 10.85 -18.22 28.20
C SER A 13 9.53 -18.09 27.46
N VAL A 14 8.61 -17.32 28.02
CA VAL A 14 7.39 -16.86 27.32
C VAL A 14 7.84 -15.88 26.23
N MET A 15 7.77 -16.31 25.01
CA MET A 15 7.91 -15.42 23.85
C MET A 15 6.69 -14.50 23.78
N LEU A 16 6.76 -13.34 24.42
CA LEU A 16 5.85 -12.22 24.22
C LEU A 16 6.29 -11.47 22.96
N GLY A 17 5.97 -12.01 21.79
CA GLY A 17 6.35 -11.43 20.49
C GLY A 17 5.20 -10.90 19.65
N GLY A 18 3.96 -10.80 20.17
CA GLY A 18 2.79 -10.46 19.36
C GLY A 18 2.14 -9.10 19.58
N ALA A 19 2.39 -8.41 20.68
CA ALA A 19 1.63 -7.21 21.05
C ALA A 19 2.29 -5.88 20.62
N ALA A 20 3.59 -5.84 20.36
CA ALA A 20 4.31 -4.58 20.13
C ALA A 20 4.08 -3.94 18.76
N HIS A 21 3.50 -4.66 17.80
CA HIS A 21 3.26 -4.14 16.45
C HIS A 21 1.86 -3.54 16.27
N ALA A 22 0.84 -4.04 16.96
CA ALA A 22 -0.51 -3.49 16.91
C ALA A 22 -0.56 -2.07 17.47
N ASP A 23 0.18 -1.80 18.56
CA ASP A 23 0.21 -0.49 19.21
C ASP A 23 0.82 0.61 18.32
N LYS A 24 1.82 0.27 17.50
CA LYS A 24 2.43 1.27 16.58
C LYS A 24 1.50 1.71 15.47
N TRP A 25 0.63 0.87 14.97
CA TRP A 25 -0.32 1.25 13.92
C TRP A 25 -1.43 2.14 14.47
N SER A 26 -1.99 1.80 15.62
CA SER A 26 -3.01 2.62 16.30
C SER A 26 -2.45 3.98 16.73
N ASP A 27 -1.19 4.05 17.16
CA ASP A 27 -0.53 5.29 17.54
C ASP A 27 -0.28 6.21 16.32
N MET A 28 0.00 5.64 15.16
CA MET A 28 0.23 6.39 13.93
C MET A 28 -1.06 6.85 13.26
N PHE A 29 -2.15 6.13 13.45
CA PHE A 29 -3.47 6.42 12.87
C PHE A 29 -4.58 6.39 13.93
N PRO A 30 -4.54 7.27 14.94
CA PRO A 30 -5.46 7.22 16.09
C PRO A 30 -6.92 7.45 15.70
N HIS A 31 -7.19 7.97 14.49
CA HIS A 31 -8.52 8.19 13.96
C HIS A 31 -8.99 7.06 13.02
N SER A 32 -8.12 6.14 12.67
CA SER A 32 -8.48 5.01 11.83
C SER A 32 -9.21 3.96 12.67
N LYS A 33 -10.48 3.76 12.38
CA LYS A 33 -11.23 2.61 12.91
C LYS A 33 -10.79 1.29 12.29
N ASN A 34 -9.94 1.37 11.28
CA ASN A 34 -9.41 0.23 10.54
C ASN A 34 -7.99 -0.02 11.00
N THR A 35 -7.85 -0.64 12.15
CA THR A 35 -6.58 -0.94 12.83
C THR A 35 -5.77 -2.06 12.14
N GLY A 36 -5.67 -2.04 10.82
CA GLY A 36 -4.88 -3.01 10.08
C GLY A 36 -5.48 -4.41 9.98
N ASP A 37 -6.75 -4.56 10.33
CA ASP A 37 -7.46 -5.82 10.24
C ASP A 37 -7.94 -6.06 8.80
N ILE A 38 -6.99 -6.04 7.86
CA ILE A 38 -7.21 -6.52 6.50
C ILE A 38 -7.13 -8.05 6.57
N PRO A 39 -8.24 -8.78 6.41
CA PRO A 39 -8.19 -10.22 6.49
C PRO A 39 -7.43 -10.84 5.32
N GLY A 40 -6.81 -11.99 5.57
CA GLY A 40 -6.13 -12.76 4.53
C GLY A 40 -4.65 -12.45 4.37
N GLU A 41 -4.11 -12.73 3.20
CA GLU A 41 -2.67 -12.68 2.92
C GLU A 41 -2.06 -11.27 2.96
N CYS A 42 -2.88 -10.23 2.79
CA CYS A 42 -2.47 -8.83 2.87
C CYS A 42 -2.65 -8.23 4.28
N SER A 43 -3.08 -9.02 5.27
CA SER A 43 -3.18 -8.55 6.63
C SER A 43 -1.80 -8.23 7.20
N TYR A 44 -1.76 -7.28 8.14
CA TYR A 44 -0.52 -6.92 8.84
C TYR A 44 0.14 -8.15 9.50
N ASP A 45 -0.65 -9.01 10.14
CA ASP A 45 -0.18 -10.25 10.76
C ASP A 45 0.39 -11.24 9.72
N SER A 46 -0.23 -11.36 8.56
CA SER A 46 0.28 -12.20 7.48
C SER A 46 1.57 -11.64 6.88
N MET A 47 1.61 -10.32 6.64
CA MET A 47 2.79 -9.67 6.07
C MET A 47 3.98 -9.69 7.03
N SER A 48 3.75 -9.57 8.35
CA SER A 48 4.81 -9.65 9.37
C SER A 48 5.54 -11.00 9.41
N LYS A 49 4.96 -12.04 8.83
CA LYS A 49 5.53 -13.38 8.71
C LYS A 49 6.29 -13.60 7.41
N LYS A 50 6.30 -12.61 6.51
CA LYS A 50 7.02 -12.66 5.24
C LYS A 50 8.42 -12.09 5.40
N ASP A 51 9.35 -12.69 4.69
CA ASP A 51 10.72 -12.18 4.58
C ASP A 51 10.99 -11.87 3.10
N TYR A 52 11.14 -10.58 2.82
CA TYR A 52 11.49 -10.05 1.51
C TYR A 52 12.85 -9.37 1.52
N SER A 53 13.74 -9.76 2.45
CA SER A 53 15.10 -9.25 2.53
C SER A 53 15.83 -9.45 1.21
N GLY A 54 16.47 -8.38 0.74
CA GLY A 54 17.18 -8.38 -0.55
C GLY A 54 16.30 -8.13 -1.77
N GLN A 55 14.98 -8.01 -1.61
CA GLN A 55 14.09 -7.56 -2.67
C GLN A 55 13.95 -6.04 -2.63
N LYS A 56 13.83 -5.44 -3.82
CA LYS A 56 13.67 -4.01 -4.00
C LYS A 56 12.39 -3.71 -4.77
N LEU A 57 11.64 -2.72 -4.30
CA LEU A 57 10.47 -2.15 -4.99
C LEU A 57 10.70 -0.66 -5.22
N THR A 58 10.26 -0.16 -6.37
CA THR A 58 10.27 1.26 -6.69
C THR A 58 8.85 1.74 -6.93
N ILE A 59 8.42 2.74 -6.16
CA ILE A 59 7.09 3.34 -6.25
C ILE A 59 7.24 4.76 -6.78
N ASN A 60 6.55 5.09 -7.87
CA ASN A 60 6.41 6.48 -8.31
C ASN A 60 5.06 7.03 -7.84
N THR A 61 5.08 8.07 -7.03
CA THR A 61 3.88 8.70 -6.46
C THR A 61 3.81 10.19 -6.75
N HIS A 62 2.62 10.78 -6.59
CA HIS A 62 2.40 12.20 -6.75
C HIS A 62 3.08 13.00 -5.63
N ALA A 63 3.84 14.04 -5.99
CA ALA A 63 4.65 14.87 -5.09
C ALA A 63 3.83 15.89 -4.26
N VAL A 64 2.57 15.58 -3.94
CA VAL A 64 1.78 16.39 -3.01
C VAL A 64 1.76 15.75 -1.62
N PRO A 65 1.75 16.54 -0.53
CA PRO A 65 1.84 15.98 0.83
C PRO A 65 0.78 14.93 1.12
N VAL A 66 -0.46 15.14 0.69
CA VAL A 66 -1.59 14.23 0.93
C VAL A 66 -1.44 12.86 0.27
N MET A 67 -0.56 12.73 -0.73
CA MET A 67 -0.28 11.46 -1.43
C MET A 67 1.13 10.96 -1.13
N GLY A 68 2.11 11.83 -1.25
CA GLY A 68 3.52 11.48 -1.14
C GLY A 68 3.91 11.05 0.28
N GLU A 69 3.49 11.80 1.30
CA GLU A 69 3.85 11.49 2.69
C GLU A 69 3.24 10.16 3.18
N PRO A 70 1.95 9.87 3.00
CA PRO A 70 1.41 8.57 3.35
C PRO A 70 2.05 7.42 2.58
N THR A 71 2.35 7.60 1.28
CA THR A 71 3.03 6.58 0.49
C THR A 71 4.42 6.26 1.06
N ALA A 72 5.21 7.30 1.38
CA ALA A 72 6.53 7.11 1.97
C ALA A 72 6.46 6.44 3.35
N LEU A 73 5.49 6.83 4.17
CA LEU A 73 5.26 6.24 5.49
C LEU A 73 4.91 4.75 5.39
N HIS A 74 3.98 4.38 4.51
CA HIS A 74 3.58 2.99 4.31
C HIS A 74 4.73 2.16 3.72
N ALA A 75 5.53 2.73 2.82
CA ALA A 75 6.72 2.08 2.28
C ALA A 75 7.75 1.78 3.38
N GLU A 76 8.01 2.74 4.27
CA GLU A 76 8.90 2.55 5.43
C GLU A 76 8.38 1.46 6.37
N GLN A 77 7.07 1.44 6.63
CA GLN A 77 6.44 0.42 7.46
C GLN A 77 6.56 -0.96 6.83
N PHE A 78 6.28 -1.08 5.54
CA PHE A 78 6.41 -2.34 4.81
C PHE A 78 7.86 -2.84 4.82
N SER A 79 8.82 -1.96 4.62
CA SER A 79 10.25 -2.30 4.70
C SER A 79 10.63 -2.82 6.09
N LYS A 80 10.20 -2.14 7.15
CA LYS A 80 10.45 -2.57 8.54
C LYS A 80 9.79 -3.91 8.88
N LEU A 81 8.64 -4.17 8.28
CA LEU A 81 7.84 -5.36 8.55
C LEU A 81 8.40 -6.59 7.84
N THR A 82 8.90 -6.42 6.62
CA THR A 82 9.22 -7.53 5.69
C THR A 82 10.69 -7.63 5.32
N GLY A 83 11.50 -6.62 5.62
CA GLY A 83 12.90 -6.56 5.21
C GLY A 83 13.12 -6.12 3.76
N ALA A 84 12.07 -5.84 2.99
CA ALA A 84 12.20 -5.32 1.63
C ALA A 84 12.77 -3.89 1.63
N GLU A 85 13.52 -3.54 0.57
CA GLU A 85 13.88 -2.16 0.27
C GLU A 85 12.78 -1.54 -0.60
N VAL A 86 12.21 -0.40 -0.17
CA VAL A 86 11.18 0.31 -0.95
C VAL A 86 11.61 1.74 -1.19
N ASP A 87 11.87 2.06 -2.46
CA ASP A 87 12.16 3.42 -2.91
C ASP A 87 10.88 4.14 -3.33
N VAL A 88 10.63 5.32 -2.77
CA VAL A 88 9.49 6.17 -3.14
C VAL A 88 9.97 7.40 -3.88
N ILE A 89 9.58 7.52 -5.14
CA ILE A 89 9.92 8.64 -6.01
C ILE A 89 8.71 9.58 -6.08
N HIS A 90 8.93 10.82 -5.65
CA HIS A 90 7.91 11.87 -5.67
C HIS A 90 7.97 12.62 -7.00
N THR A 91 6.92 12.54 -7.79
CA THR A 91 6.84 13.17 -9.11
C THR A 91 5.74 14.24 -9.14
N PRO A 92 6.05 15.47 -9.58
CA PRO A 92 5.03 16.50 -9.78
C PRO A 92 3.94 16.07 -10.76
N ALA A 93 2.69 16.52 -10.57
CA ALA A 93 1.54 16.14 -11.38
C ALA A 93 1.77 16.27 -12.89
N GLY A 94 2.40 17.37 -13.31
CA GLY A 94 2.66 17.64 -14.73
C GLY A 94 3.64 16.66 -15.40
N ASP A 95 4.46 15.98 -14.61
CA ASP A 95 5.48 15.04 -15.07
C ASP A 95 5.06 13.57 -14.95
N LEU A 96 4.02 13.26 -14.15
CA LEU A 96 3.61 11.88 -13.86
C LEU A 96 3.36 11.08 -15.13
N TYR A 97 2.61 11.66 -16.08
CA TYR A 97 2.29 10.98 -17.32
C TYR A 97 3.54 10.63 -18.13
N SER A 98 4.36 11.63 -18.44
CA SER A 98 5.53 11.46 -19.31
C SER A 98 6.62 10.60 -18.68
N LYS A 99 6.82 10.72 -17.36
CA LYS A 99 7.82 9.94 -16.63
C LYS A 99 7.53 8.44 -16.61
N ALA A 100 6.27 8.06 -16.71
CA ALA A 100 5.88 6.66 -16.88
C ALA A 100 5.76 6.26 -18.36
N MET A 101 5.10 7.08 -19.18
CA MET A 101 4.78 6.73 -20.58
C MET A 101 6.01 6.58 -21.46
N VAL A 102 7.02 7.44 -21.30
CA VAL A 102 8.23 7.38 -22.14
C VAL A 102 9.00 6.05 -21.93
N PRO A 103 9.31 5.62 -20.68
CA PRO A 103 9.89 4.31 -20.47
C PRO A 103 9.01 3.14 -20.92
N PHE A 104 7.70 3.20 -20.70
CA PHE A 104 6.77 2.16 -21.12
C PHE A 104 6.81 1.95 -22.63
N GLN A 105 6.80 3.02 -23.42
CA GLN A 105 6.95 2.95 -24.87
C GLN A 105 8.30 2.39 -25.32
N ALA A 106 9.34 2.56 -24.50
CA ALA A 106 10.65 1.97 -24.74
C ALA A 106 10.78 0.52 -24.24
N GLY A 107 9.68 -0.09 -23.77
CA GLY A 107 9.68 -1.45 -23.20
C GLY A 107 10.41 -1.56 -21.86
N GLN A 108 10.46 -0.46 -21.10
CA GLN A 108 11.10 -0.40 -19.79
C GLN A 108 10.06 -0.21 -18.70
N ALA A 109 10.28 -0.83 -17.55
CA ALA A 109 9.47 -0.67 -16.34
C ALA A 109 10.34 -0.10 -15.20
N PRO A 110 10.54 1.22 -15.15
CA PRO A 110 11.40 1.84 -14.14
C PRO A 110 10.76 1.87 -12.74
N TYR A 111 9.48 1.56 -12.66
CA TYR A 111 8.70 1.52 -11.43
C TYR A 111 7.93 0.20 -11.34
N ASP A 112 7.88 -0.39 -10.15
CA ASP A 112 7.04 -1.56 -9.88
C ASP A 112 5.60 -1.14 -9.59
N ILE A 113 5.44 0.03 -8.97
CA ILE A 113 4.14 0.65 -8.70
C ILE A 113 4.16 2.08 -9.19
N VAL A 114 3.13 2.48 -9.93
CA VAL A 114 3.00 3.83 -10.46
C VAL A 114 1.66 4.45 -10.07
N PHE A 115 1.72 5.67 -9.53
CA PHE A 115 0.52 6.49 -9.35
C PHE A 115 0.09 7.07 -10.69
N GLY A 116 -1.21 7.00 -10.97
CA GLY A 116 -1.79 7.59 -12.17
C GLY A 116 -3.17 8.18 -11.90
N PHE A 117 -3.47 9.27 -12.58
CA PHE A 117 -4.84 9.79 -12.63
C PHE A 117 -5.70 8.90 -13.54
N SER A 118 -7.00 8.85 -13.28
CA SER A 118 -7.94 8.01 -14.04
C SER A 118 -7.94 8.28 -15.55
N ASN A 119 -7.62 9.50 -15.97
CA ASN A 119 -7.50 9.85 -17.39
C ASN A 119 -6.25 9.27 -18.08
N PHE A 120 -5.28 8.72 -17.34
CA PHE A 120 -4.10 8.05 -17.91
C PHE A 120 -4.37 6.59 -18.25
N ILE A 121 -5.40 5.98 -17.66
CA ILE A 121 -5.65 4.53 -17.74
C ILE A 121 -5.74 4.05 -19.19
N ARG A 122 -6.39 4.81 -20.05
CA ARG A 122 -6.57 4.46 -21.47
C ARG A 122 -5.25 4.22 -22.20
N ASP A 123 -4.25 5.05 -21.90
CA ASP A 123 -2.95 4.99 -22.57
C ASP A 123 -2.01 4.00 -21.88
N TRP A 124 -2.16 3.84 -20.58
CA TRP A 124 -1.25 3.03 -19.76
C TRP A 124 -1.68 1.57 -19.64
N MET A 125 -2.96 1.25 -19.79
CA MET A 125 -3.49 -0.10 -19.54
C MET A 125 -2.74 -1.23 -20.24
N GLN A 126 -2.23 -0.97 -21.43
CA GLN A 126 -1.47 -1.95 -22.22
C GLN A 126 -0.10 -2.29 -21.62
N TYR A 127 0.38 -1.50 -20.66
CA TYR A 127 1.66 -1.67 -19.97
C TYR A 127 1.51 -2.09 -18.51
N LEU A 128 0.28 -2.12 -18.01
CA LEU A 128 -0.02 -2.42 -16.62
C LEU A 128 -0.61 -3.82 -16.47
N GLU A 129 -0.25 -4.51 -15.39
CA GLU A 129 -0.90 -5.74 -15.01
C GLU A 129 -2.29 -5.44 -14.43
N PRO A 130 -3.35 -6.15 -14.88
CA PRO A 130 -4.66 -6.03 -14.27
C PRO A 130 -4.62 -6.43 -12.79
N VAL A 131 -5.47 -5.77 -12.00
CA VAL A 131 -5.65 -6.16 -10.59
C VAL A 131 -6.20 -7.58 -10.52
N PRO A 132 -5.53 -8.52 -9.84
CA PRO A 132 -6.01 -9.89 -9.71
C PRO A 132 -7.39 -9.94 -9.06
N ALA A 133 -8.28 -10.79 -9.58
CA ALA A 133 -9.68 -10.87 -9.13
C ALA A 133 -9.81 -11.07 -7.61
N LYS A 134 -8.93 -11.86 -7.00
CA LYS A 134 -8.91 -12.07 -5.54
C LYS A 134 -8.79 -10.78 -4.74
N TYR A 135 -8.11 -9.77 -5.27
CA TYR A 135 -7.96 -8.46 -4.61
C TYR A 135 -9.13 -7.52 -4.90
N VAL A 136 -9.77 -7.66 -6.07
CA VAL A 136 -11.02 -6.93 -6.38
C VAL A 136 -12.16 -7.36 -5.45
N GLU A 137 -12.18 -8.62 -5.05
CA GLU A 137 -13.20 -9.19 -4.16
C GLU A 137 -12.93 -8.91 -2.66
N MET A 138 -11.80 -8.30 -2.32
CA MET A 138 -11.49 -7.97 -0.93
C MET A 138 -12.53 -7.04 -0.32
N ARG A 139 -12.76 -7.20 1.00
CA ARG A 139 -13.75 -6.41 1.74
C ARG A 139 -13.58 -4.91 1.55
N GLN A 140 -12.34 -4.42 1.54
CA GLN A 140 -12.00 -3.00 1.38
C GLN A 140 -12.49 -2.43 0.04
N MET A 141 -12.49 -3.23 -1.01
CA MET A 141 -13.01 -2.82 -2.31
C MET A 141 -14.53 -2.68 -2.32
N LYS A 142 -15.24 -3.36 -1.42
CA LYS A 142 -16.70 -3.23 -1.26
C LYS A 142 -17.12 -1.90 -0.62
N ASP A 143 -16.22 -1.24 0.07
CA ASP A 143 -16.43 0.08 0.66
C ASP A 143 -16.12 1.22 -0.33
N VAL A 144 -15.52 0.91 -1.48
CA VAL A 144 -15.26 1.86 -2.55
C VAL A 144 -16.52 2.10 -3.37
N THR A 145 -16.82 3.36 -3.67
CA THR A 145 -18.01 3.69 -4.47
C THR A 145 -17.87 3.16 -5.90
N GLN A 146 -18.98 2.78 -6.52
CA GLN A 146 -18.99 2.22 -7.87
C GLN A 146 -18.32 3.17 -8.89
N SER A 147 -18.51 4.47 -8.75
CA SER A 147 -17.89 5.45 -9.64
C SER A 147 -16.36 5.41 -9.61
N HIS A 148 -15.74 5.11 -8.45
CA HIS A 148 -14.29 4.96 -8.36
C HIS A 148 -13.82 3.62 -8.95
N ILE A 149 -14.62 2.57 -8.80
CA ILE A 149 -14.36 1.27 -9.47
C ILE A 149 -14.41 1.44 -11.00
N ASP A 150 -15.43 2.15 -11.50
CA ASP A 150 -15.62 2.36 -12.93
C ASP A 150 -14.45 3.12 -13.56
N VAL A 151 -13.98 4.19 -12.92
CA VAL A 151 -12.82 4.97 -13.44
C VAL A 151 -11.47 4.28 -13.19
N ALA A 152 -11.41 3.28 -12.34
CA ALA A 152 -10.24 2.44 -12.11
C ALA A 152 -10.20 1.21 -13.04
N SER A 153 -11.23 1.03 -13.88
CA SER A 153 -11.42 -0.14 -14.72
C SER A 153 -11.43 0.22 -16.20
N TRP A 154 -11.02 -0.72 -17.03
CA TRP A 154 -11.10 -0.65 -18.47
C TRP A 154 -11.54 -1.99 -19.04
N ASP A 155 -12.51 -1.97 -19.94
CA ASP A 155 -13.07 -3.18 -20.59
C ASP A 155 -13.44 -4.30 -19.59
N GLY A 156 -14.07 -3.89 -18.48
CA GLY A 156 -14.51 -4.79 -17.43
C GLY A 156 -13.40 -5.31 -16.49
N GLN A 157 -12.16 -4.88 -16.68
CA GLN A 157 -11.05 -5.24 -15.81
C GLN A 157 -10.58 -4.04 -14.98
N MET A 158 -10.38 -4.23 -13.69
CA MET A 158 -9.74 -3.25 -12.83
C MET A 158 -8.24 -3.22 -13.15
N ILE A 159 -7.73 -2.06 -13.51
CA ILE A 159 -6.32 -1.85 -13.89
C ILE A 159 -5.54 -1.14 -12.79
N GLN A 160 -6.22 -0.39 -11.93
CA GLN A 160 -5.58 0.33 -10.83
C GLN A 160 -6.43 0.24 -9.56
N TYR A 161 -5.76 0.35 -8.40
CA TYR A 161 -6.45 0.50 -7.13
C TYR A 161 -6.82 1.96 -6.93
N PRO A 162 -8.08 2.30 -6.62
CA PRO A 162 -8.45 3.63 -6.20
C PRO A 162 -7.90 3.90 -4.80
N ILE A 163 -7.07 4.94 -4.67
CA ILE A 163 -6.44 5.35 -3.41
C ILE A 163 -6.89 6.73 -2.95
N ASP A 164 -7.57 7.48 -3.83
CA ASP A 164 -8.08 8.81 -3.56
C ASP A 164 -9.37 9.05 -4.36
N GLY A 165 -10.18 10.00 -3.91
CA GLY A 165 -11.46 10.34 -4.50
C GLY A 165 -11.66 11.83 -4.65
N ASP A 166 -10.91 12.45 -5.56
CA ASP A 166 -11.06 13.86 -5.88
C ASP A 166 -12.41 14.17 -6.53
N ARG A 167 -12.91 15.36 -6.26
CA ARG A 167 -14.14 15.89 -6.86
C ARG A 167 -13.87 17.27 -7.46
N HIS A 168 -14.35 17.46 -8.69
CA HIS A 168 -14.32 18.76 -9.32
C HIS A 168 -15.64 19.46 -9.11
N TYR A 169 -15.62 20.70 -8.60
CA TYR A 169 -16.81 21.55 -8.52
C TYR A 169 -16.52 22.94 -9.01
N LEU A 170 -17.53 23.54 -9.59
CA LEU A 170 -17.55 24.97 -9.88
C LEU A 170 -18.02 25.69 -8.61
N LYS A 171 -17.15 26.54 -8.06
CA LYS A 171 -17.50 27.46 -6.99
C LYS A 171 -17.71 28.85 -7.58
N TYR A 172 -18.77 29.51 -7.21
CA TYR A 172 -19.07 30.88 -7.64
C TYR A 172 -19.47 31.75 -6.46
N ARG A 173 -19.22 33.03 -6.58
CA ARG A 173 -19.66 34.03 -5.60
C ARG A 173 -21.13 34.36 -5.84
N LYS A 174 -21.91 34.43 -4.77
CA LYS A 174 -23.35 34.78 -4.85
C LYS A 174 -23.63 36.29 -4.82
N ASP A 175 -22.61 37.08 -4.51
CA ASP A 175 -22.67 38.53 -4.31
C ASP A 175 -22.17 39.32 -5.53
N VAL A 176 -21.94 38.67 -6.64
CA VAL A 176 -21.60 39.29 -7.93
C VAL A 176 -22.56 38.86 -9.01
#